data_26f92f452196e8c801e3bee6b9778c4c
#
_entry.id   26f92f452196e8c801e3bee6b9778c4c
#
_cell.length_a   1.000
_cell.length_b   1.000
_cell.length_c   1.000
_cell.angle_alpha   90.00
_cell.angle_beta   90.00
_cell.angle_gamma   90.00
#
_symmetry.space_group_name_H-M   'P 1'
#
loop_
_entity.id
_entity.type
_entity.pdbx_description
1 polymer ?
#
loop_
_entity_poly.entity_id
_entity_poly.type
_entity_poly.pdbx_seq_one_letter_code
_entity_poly.pdbx_strand_id
1 'polypeptide(L)'
;MRNLLIRNFALILSVLALSACSTLERKAAVPASDLTRAQIAGMQSTRYLIATSAGINSFVDDVNTLNRRLSKTVQGDKSNYLSLSGGGDNGAFGAGLLVGWTEQGTRPEFNLVTGISTGALIAPFAYLGKDYDRVLTEVYTQVKPSDIFKSRGFLSGFFGDGLADTSPLFQLISKHVTDDFLKKVAHEYNQRGRWLLIGTTNIDAGTPVIWNMGQIASIGTPESLELFRKILLASASIPAAFPPVMFDFMIDGKEFQEMHVDGGATTQVFLYPGAAANRAKEIGVKRITNRQAYIIRNARLDVDWQQTERRTLSIAGRAISQLIQSQGIGDLYRIYNITQDDRVGFNLAYIGSDFNFPHVEEFDTKYMQALYDYAYQRARKGYDWSKYPPGYRKSIE
;
A
#
# COMPACT_ATOMS: atom_id res chain seq x y z
N MET A 1 6.65 58.05 -14.71
CA MET A 1 7.14 56.95 -13.86
C MET A 1 6.03 56.01 -13.39
N ARG A 2 4.93 56.48 -12.79
CA ARG A 2 3.82 55.65 -12.28
C ARG A 2 3.18 54.73 -13.29
N ASN A 3 2.94 55.19 -14.54
CA ASN A 3 2.34 54.39 -15.61
C ASN A 3 3.30 53.32 -16.19
N LEU A 4 4.61 53.53 -16.12
CA LEU A 4 5.60 52.56 -16.54
C LEU A 4 5.75 51.40 -15.54
N LEU A 5 5.65 51.71 -14.24
CA LEU A 5 5.64 50.72 -13.17
C LEU A 5 4.40 49.84 -13.20
N ILE A 6 3.20 50.43 -13.44
CA ILE A 6 1.93 49.69 -13.59
C ILE A 6 1.97 48.78 -14.82
N ARG A 7 2.52 49.24 -15.93
CA ARG A 7 2.65 48.44 -17.18
C ARG A 7 3.63 47.28 -17.00
N ASN A 8 4.76 47.50 -16.32
CA ASN A 8 5.73 46.44 -16.05
C ASN A 8 5.18 45.44 -15.03
N PHE A 9 4.43 45.88 -14.03
CA PHE A 9 3.77 45.01 -13.07
C PHE A 9 2.68 44.15 -13.72
N ALA A 10 1.87 44.74 -14.59
CA ALA A 10 0.87 44.00 -15.37
C ALA A 10 1.51 42.99 -16.34
N LEU A 11 2.66 43.32 -16.95
CA LEU A 11 3.39 42.41 -17.83
C LEU A 11 3.98 41.23 -17.05
N ILE A 12 4.53 41.48 -15.89
CA ILE A 12 5.06 40.43 -14.98
C ILE A 12 3.91 39.54 -14.50
N LEU A 13 2.76 40.10 -14.13
CA LEU A 13 1.59 39.34 -13.74
C LEU A 13 1.05 38.48 -14.91
N SER A 14 1.05 39.02 -16.14
CA SER A 14 0.64 38.27 -17.34
C SER A 14 1.61 37.13 -17.69
N VAL A 15 2.92 37.34 -17.54
CA VAL A 15 3.92 36.29 -17.74
C VAL A 15 3.84 35.22 -16.65
N LEU A 16 3.59 35.59 -15.40
CA LEU A 16 3.34 34.67 -14.30
C LEU A 16 2.03 33.88 -14.49
N ALA A 17 0.98 34.52 -15.02
CA ALA A 17 -0.28 33.84 -15.32
C ALA A 17 -0.17 32.86 -16.51
N LEU A 18 0.69 33.14 -17.49
CA LEU A 18 0.95 32.24 -18.62
C LEU A 18 1.83 31.03 -18.22
N SER A 19 2.76 31.21 -17.29
CA SER A 19 3.55 30.10 -16.74
C SER A 19 2.76 29.23 -15.73
N ALA A 20 1.71 29.75 -15.12
CA ALA A 20 0.83 29.00 -14.20
C ALA A 20 -0.02 27.93 -14.90
N CYS A 21 -0.11 27.93 -16.23
CA CYS A 21 -0.84 26.94 -17.03
C CYS A 21 0.08 25.86 -17.63
N SER A 22 1.39 25.84 -17.35
CA SER A 22 2.25 24.75 -17.84
C SER A 22 2.03 23.49 -16.99
N THR A 23 1.39 22.50 -17.56
CA THR A 23 1.37 21.14 -17.01
C THR A 23 2.75 20.51 -17.14
N LEU A 24 3.16 19.71 -16.15
CA LEU A 24 4.39 18.91 -16.26
C LEU A 24 4.27 17.96 -17.46
N GLU A 25 5.36 17.83 -18.22
CA GLU A 25 5.39 16.93 -19.37
C GLU A 25 5.20 15.47 -18.95
N ARG A 26 4.33 14.76 -19.66
CA ARG A 26 4.14 13.32 -19.56
C ARG A 26 3.80 12.73 -20.91
N LYS A 27 4.06 11.42 -21.08
CA LYS A 27 3.56 10.68 -22.24
C LYS A 27 2.03 10.59 -22.21
N ALA A 28 1.42 10.27 -23.33
CA ALA A 28 -0.03 10.06 -23.41
C ALA A 28 -0.47 9.00 -22.37
N ALA A 29 -1.60 9.25 -21.70
CA ALA A 29 -2.20 8.28 -20.81
C ALA A 29 -2.65 7.02 -21.57
N VAL A 30 -2.61 5.85 -20.92
CA VAL A 30 -3.19 4.62 -21.48
C VAL A 30 -4.69 4.85 -21.72
N PRO A 31 -5.19 4.63 -22.96
CA PRO A 31 -6.63 4.78 -23.24
C PRO A 31 -7.47 3.81 -22.40
N ALA A 32 -8.68 4.24 -22.01
CA ALA A 32 -9.58 3.41 -21.20
C ALA A 32 -9.89 2.04 -21.84
N SER A 33 -10.00 1.98 -23.18
CA SER A 33 -10.21 0.73 -23.93
C SER A 33 -9.05 -0.26 -23.85
N ASP A 34 -7.85 0.24 -23.56
CA ASP A 34 -6.61 -0.53 -23.63
C ASP A 34 -5.97 -0.82 -22.26
N LEU A 35 -6.60 -0.39 -21.16
CA LEU A 35 -6.08 -0.56 -19.80
C LEU A 35 -5.67 -2.02 -19.48
N THR A 36 -6.45 -3.01 -19.95
CA THR A 36 -6.16 -4.43 -19.75
C THR A 36 -5.12 -5.00 -20.69
N ARG A 37 -4.83 -4.32 -21.81
CA ARG A 37 -3.82 -4.70 -22.81
C ARG A 37 -2.46 -4.08 -22.52
N ALA A 38 -2.44 -2.98 -21.79
CA ALA A 38 -1.23 -2.25 -21.46
C ALA A 38 -0.30 -3.10 -20.56
N GLN A 39 0.95 -3.25 -21.00
CA GLN A 39 1.97 -4.06 -20.32
C GLN A 39 3.24 -3.25 -20.10
N ILE A 40 3.88 -3.47 -18.97
CA ILE A 40 5.25 -2.98 -18.75
C ILE A 40 6.16 -3.70 -19.78
N ALA A 41 7.03 -2.96 -20.44
CA ALA A 41 7.93 -3.50 -21.46
C ALA A 41 8.73 -4.69 -20.92
N GLY A 42 8.65 -5.84 -21.60
CA GLY A 42 9.33 -7.08 -21.19
C GLY A 42 8.74 -7.80 -19.97
N MET A 43 7.62 -7.33 -19.41
CA MET A 43 7.05 -7.88 -18.16
C MET A 43 5.55 -8.14 -18.32
N GLN A 44 5.18 -9.41 -18.47
CA GLN A 44 3.78 -9.84 -18.58
C GLN A 44 3.19 -10.25 -17.23
N SER A 45 1.88 -10.13 -17.07
CA SER A 45 1.11 -10.63 -15.91
C SER A 45 1.62 -10.13 -14.56
N THR A 46 2.12 -8.89 -14.52
CA THR A 46 2.68 -8.30 -13.27
C THR A 46 1.65 -7.58 -12.43
N ARG A 47 0.44 -7.34 -12.97
CA ARG A 47 -0.61 -6.55 -12.30
C ARG A 47 -2.02 -7.02 -12.63
N TYR A 48 -2.96 -6.67 -11.77
CA TYR A 48 -4.38 -6.98 -11.91
C TYR A 48 -5.22 -5.71 -11.75
N LEU A 49 -6.04 -5.41 -12.75
CA LEU A 49 -7.06 -4.35 -12.74
C LEU A 49 -8.36 -4.93 -12.15
N ILE A 50 -8.42 -5.03 -10.84
CA ILE A 50 -9.49 -5.75 -10.11
C ILE A 50 -10.88 -5.12 -10.23
N ALA A 51 -11.00 -3.93 -10.78
CA ALA A 51 -12.27 -3.32 -11.15
C ALA A 51 -12.85 -3.86 -12.47
N THR A 52 -12.10 -4.72 -13.19
CA THR A 52 -12.51 -5.30 -14.48
C THR A 52 -12.64 -6.82 -14.39
N SER A 53 -13.59 -7.39 -15.15
CA SER A 53 -13.74 -8.86 -15.24
C SER A 53 -12.47 -9.52 -15.79
N ALA A 54 -11.78 -8.87 -16.73
CA ALA A 54 -10.53 -9.39 -17.30
C ALA A 54 -9.42 -9.48 -16.23
N GLY A 55 -9.26 -8.46 -15.41
CA GLY A 55 -8.28 -8.46 -14.31
C GLY A 55 -8.61 -9.48 -13.22
N ILE A 56 -9.89 -9.68 -12.90
CA ILE A 56 -10.33 -10.74 -11.97
C ILE A 56 -10.02 -12.12 -12.53
N ASN A 57 -10.33 -12.37 -13.81
CA ASN A 57 -10.04 -13.66 -14.45
C ASN A 57 -8.53 -13.91 -14.48
N SER A 58 -7.71 -12.93 -14.89
CA SER A 58 -6.26 -13.05 -14.89
C SER A 58 -5.70 -13.40 -13.50
N PHE A 59 -6.19 -12.76 -12.45
CA PHE A 59 -5.79 -13.08 -11.07
C PHE A 59 -6.12 -14.53 -10.71
N VAL A 60 -7.35 -15.00 -11.03
CA VAL A 60 -7.78 -16.37 -10.74
C VAL A 60 -7.01 -17.41 -11.55
N ASP A 61 -6.71 -17.12 -12.81
CA ASP A 61 -5.93 -18.00 -13.69
C ASP A 61 -4.48 -18.15 -13.19
N ASP A 62 -3.87 -17.06 -12.71
CA ASP A 62 -2.53 -17.11 -12.12
C ASP A 62 -2.52 -17.89 -10.80
N VAL A 63 -3.52 -17.71 -9.93
CA VAL A 63 -3.70 -18.50 -8.70
C VAL A 63 -3.83 -19.99 -9.05
N ASN A 64 -4.66 -20.34 -10.03
CA ASN A 64 -4.84 -21.72 -10.47
C ASN A 64 -3.56 -22.32 -11.06
N THR A 65 -2.85 -21.54 -11.86
CA THR A 65 -1.61 -21.97 -12.51
C THR A 65 -0.53 -22.24 -11.46
N LEU A 66 -0.36 -21.34 -10.50
CA LEU A 66 0.59 -21.53 -9.42
C LEU A 66 0.22 -22.74 -8.54
N ASN A 67 -1.05 -22.88 -8.16
CA ASN A 67 -1.53 -24.02 -7.38
C ASN A 67 -1.31 -25.35 -8.10
N ARG A 68 -1.60 -25.44 -9.42
CA ARG A 68 -1.34 -26.65 -10.20
C ARG A 68 0.13 -27.00 -10.28
N ARG A 69 1.01 -26.00 -10.46
CA ARG A 69 2.46 -26.19 -10.51
C ARG A 69 3.00 -26.73 -9.20
N LEU A 70 2.46 -26.28 -8.08
CA LEU A 70 2.94 -26.59 -6.73
C LEU A 70 2.16 -27.70 -6.03
N SER A 71 1.09 -28.24 -6.61
CA SER A 71 0.23 -29.25 -5.99
C SER A 71 0.96 -30.51 -5.54
N LYS A 72 2.15 -30.77 -6.09
CA LYS A 72 3.00 -31.91 -5.69
C LYS A 72 4.00 -31.60 -4.57
N THR A 73 4.24 -30.33 -4.27
CA THR A 73 5.32 -29.89 -3.36
C THR A 73 4.85 -29.14 -2.13
N VAL A 74 3.67 -28.49 -2.19
CA VAL A 74 3.14 -27.65 -1.10
C VAL A 74 1.79 -28.21 -0.65
N GLN A 75 1.83 -29.15 0.30
CA GLN A 75 0.64 -29.60 1.02
C GLN A 75 0.76 -29.18 2.48
N GLY A 76 0.05 -28.12 2.87
CA GLY A 76 -0.13 -27.75 4.25
C GLY A 76 -1.63 -27.70 4.57
N ASP A 77 -2.02 -28.14 5.77
CA ASP A 77 -3.41 -28.10 6.22
C ASP A 77 -3.86 -26.70 6.63
N LYS A 78 -2.94 -25.76 6.70
CA LYS A 78 -3.17 -24.38 7.18
C LYS A 78 -2.71 -23.34 6.16
N SER A 79 -3.44 -22.26 6.05
CA SER A 79 -3.04 -21.10 5.25
C SER A 79 -3.30 -19.81 6.03
N ASN A 80 -2.27 -19.00 6.17
CA ASN A 80 -2.33 -17.73 6.89
C ASN A 80 -2.16 -16.58 5.92
N TYR A 81 -2.99 -15.56 6.06
CA TYR A 81 -3.00 -14.36 5.24
C TYR A 81 -2.73 -13.15 6.14
N LEU A 82 -1.93 -12.21 5.66
CA LEU A 82 -1.64 -10.96 6.34
C LEU A 82 -2.03 -9.79 5.45
N SER A 83 -2.85 -8.89 5.96
CA SER A 83 -3.23 -7.65 5.30
C SER A 83 -2.76 -6.46 6.12
N LEU A 84 -1.93 -5.61 5.51
CA LEU A 84 -1.33 -4.44 6.14
C LEU A 84 -1.91 -3.17 5.54
N SER A 85 -2.56 -2.35 6.37
CA SER A 85 -3.17 -1.11 5.90
C SER A 85 -2.16 0.02 5.69
N GLY A 86 -2.56 1.04 4.94
CA GLY A 86 -1.96 2.36 5.01
C GLY A 86 -2.03 2.98 6.40
N GLY A 87 -1.33 4.10 6.59
CA GLY A 87 -1.32 4.84 7.86
C GLY A 87 -0.10 5.73 8.08
N GLY A 88 0.74 6.00 7.07
CA GLY A 88 1.93 6.85 7.22
C GLY A 88 2.88 6.33 8.30
N ASP A 89 3.28 7.19 9.21
CA ASP A 89 4.15 6.87 10.35
C ASP A 89 3.51 5.95 11.40
N ASN A 90 2.18 5.82 11.40
CA ASN A 90 1.48 4.79 12.18
C ASN A 90 1.84 3.35 11.77
N GLY A 91 2.56 3.16 10.67
CA GLY A 91 3.18 1.88 10.32
C GLY A 91 4.10 1.33 11.41
N ALA A 92 4.59 2.18 12.31
CA ALA A 92 5.33 1.78 13.51
C ALA A 92 4.53 0.78 14.37
N PHE A 93 3.20 0.91 14.41
CA PHE A 93 2.33 -0.08 15.07
C PHE A 93 2.45 -1.46 14.44
N GLY A 94 2.31 -1.55 13.11
CA GLY A 94 2.39 -2.82 12.39
C GLY A 94 3.77 -3.47 12.50
N ALA A 95 4.84 -2.67 12.41
CA ALA A 95 6.21 -3.14 12.57
C ALA A 95 6.45 -3.68 13.97
N GLY A 96 6.11 -2.92 15.02
CA GLY A 96 6.26 -3.34 16.42
C GLY A 96 5.43 -4.60 16.75
N LEU A 97 4.19 -4.67 16.25
CA LEU A 97 3.33 -5.84 16.42
C LEU A 97 3.95 -7.08 15.78
N LEU A 98 4.45 -7.01 14.56
CA LEU A 98 5.06 -8.15 13.87
C LEU A 98 6.31 -8.64 14.59
N VAL A 99 7.19 -7.74 15.03
CA VAL A 99 8.43 -8.10 15.74
C VAL A 99 8.11 -8.68 17.12
N GLY A 100 7.21 -8.05 17.88
CA GLY A 100 6.78 -8.58 19.19
C GLY A 100 6.08 -9.95 19.06
N TRP A 101 5.34 -10.19 17.98
CA TRP A 101 4.70 -11.47 17.69
C TRP A 101 5.73 -12.57 17.35
N THR A 102 6.84 -12.20 16.68
CA THR A 102 7.96 -13.11 16.47
C THR A 102 8.60 -13.52 17.80
N GLU A 103 8.85 -12.56 18.69
CA GLU A 103 9.40 -12.86 20.01
C GLU A 103 8.47 -13.71 20.88
N GLN A 104 7.16 -13.51 20.74
CA GLN A 104 6.17 -14.35 21.41
C GLN A 104 6.17 -15.80 20.88
N GLY A 105 6.76 -16.05 19.69
CA GLY A 105 7.00 -17.38 19.13
C GLY A 105 5.83 -17.98 18.35
N THR A 106 4.71 -17.26 18.17
CA THR A 106 3.52 -17.80 17.48
C THR A 106 3.20 -17.10 16.15
N ARG A 107 4.04 -16.16 15.70
CA ARG A 107 3.87 -15.55 14.38
C ARG A 107 3.97 -16.63 13.30
N PRO A 108 2.90 -16.85 12.50
CA PRO A 108 2.92 -17.86 11.47
C PRO A 108 3.70 -17.35 10.24
N GLU A 109 4.11 -18.27 9.38
CA GLU A 109 4.42 -17.92 8.00
C GLU A 109 3.12 -17.58 7.27
N PHE A 110 3.17 -16.56 6.39
CA PHE A 110 2.02 -16.10 5.63
C PHE A 110 2.08 -16.59 4.19
N ASN A 111 1.01 -17.25 3.74
CA ASN A 111 0.86 -17.71 2.35
C ASN A 111 0.50 -16.54 1.40
N LEU A 112 -0.15 -15.52 1.93
CA LEU A 112 -0.48 -14.28 1.25
C LEU A 112 -0.15 -13.11 2.16
N VAL A 113 0.58 -12.13 1.64
CA VAL A 113 0.78 -10.84 2.29
C VAL A 113 0.33 -9.74 1.33
N THR A 114 -0.51 -8.84 1.82
CA THR A 114 -0.96 -7.67 1.06
C THR A 114 -0.60 -6.40 1.80
N GLY A 115 -0.32 -5.33 1.04
CA GLY A 115 0.05 -4.04 1.63
C GLY A 115 -0.40 -2.84 0.82
N ILE A 116 -0.73 -1.77 1.53
CA ILE A 116 -1.05 -0.44 1.00
C ILE A 116 -0.21 0.59 1.77
N SER A 117 0.37 1.59 1.07
CA SER A 117 1.10 2.69 1.69
C SER A 117 2.21 2.20 2.63
N THR A 118 2.27 2.66 3.88
CA THR A 118 3.21 2.12 4.88
C THR A 118 3.08 0.59 5.03
N GLY A 119 1.87 0.03 4.87
CA GLY A 119 1.68 -1.43 4.84
C GLY A 119 2.38 -2.09 3.65
N ALA A 120 2.49 -1.42 2.50
CA ALA A 120 3.26 -1.88 1.35
C ALA A 120 4.77 -1.88 1.63
N LEU A 121 5.26 -0.93 2.44
CA LEU A 121 6.66 -0.88 2.86
C LEU A 121 7.00 -1.97 3.89
N ILE A 122 6.05 -2.38 4.74
CA ILE A 122 6.21 -3.48 5.71
C ILE A 122 6.06 -4.86 5.04
N ALA A 123 5.15 -4.98 4.07
CA ALA A 123 4.71 -6.25 3.52
C ALA A 123 5.84 -7.16 3.00
N PRO A 124 6.85 -6.68 2.23
CA PRO A 124 7.93 -7.52 1.72
C PRO A 124 8.78 -8.14 2.84
N PHE A 125 9.03 -7.40 3.92
CA PHE A 125 9.78 -7.89 5.08
C PHE A 125 8.95 -8.88 5.91
N ALA A 126 7.67 -8.59 6.14
CA ALA A 126 6.74 -9.52 6.78
C ALA A 126 6.58 -10.83 5.99
N TYR A 127 6.60 -10.75 4.67
CA TYR A 127 6.54 -11.89 3.75
C TYR A 127 7.77 -12.79 3.87
N LEU A 128 8.98 -12.23 3.91
CA LEU A 128 10.21 -12.99 4.09
C LEU A 128 10.43 -13.49 5.53
N GLY A 129 9.72 -12.92 6.52
CA GLY A 129 9.66 -13.42 7.88
C GLY A 129 10.69 -12.82 8.84
N LYS A 130 10.96 -13.54 9.94
CA LYS A 130 11.68 -13.06 11.12
C LYS A 130 13.09 -12.53 10.86
N ASP A 131 13.76 -13.01 9.83
CA ASP A 131 15.13 -12.58 9.50
C ASP A 131 15.19 -11.09 9.13
N TYR A 132 14.05 -10.49 8.81
CA TYR A 132 13.90 -9.07 8.47
C TYR A 132 13.30 -8.21 9.60
N ASP A 133 13.07 -8.78 10.78
CA ASP A 133 12.50 -8.04 11.92
C ASP A 133 13.42 -6.90 12.38
N ARG A 134 14.74 -7.08 12.26
CA ARG A 134 15.70 -5.99 12.53
C ARG A 134 15.53 -4.81 11.59
N VAL A 135 15.23 -5.07 10.31
CA VAL A 135 14.98 -4.00 9.34
C VAL A 135 13.70 -3.24 9.69
N LEU A 136 12.63 -3.95 10.06
CA LEU A 136 11.38 -3.33 10.51
C LEU A 136 11.62 -2.46 11.75
N THR A 137 12.40 -2.93 12.71
CA THR A 137 12.76 -2.14 13.89
C THR A 137 13.54 -0.88 13.49
N GLU A 138 14.60 -1.01 12.68
CA GLU A 138 15.43 0.11 12.24
C GLU A 138 14.60 1.19 11.53
N VAL A 139 13.81 0.79 10.53
CA VAL A 139 13.05 1.70 9.68
C VAL A 139 11.94 2.44 10.46
N TYR A 140 11.33 1.80 11.46
CA TYR A 140 10.22 2.42 12.20
C TYR A 140 10.61 3.03 13.55
N THR A 141 11.88 2.93 13.97
CA THR A 141 12.34 3.54 15.23
C THR A 141 13.53 4.49 15.08
N GLN A 142 14.24 4.49 13.94
CA GLN A 142 15.47 5.28 13.79
C GLN A 142 15.39 6.26 12.62
N VAL A 143 14.42 6.12 11.72
CA VAL A 143 14.24 7.00 10.57
C VAL A 143 13.70 8.36 11.02
N LYS A 144 14.24 9.43 10.42
CA LYS A 144 13.82 10.82 10.64
C LYS A 144 12.96 11.30 9.47
N PRO A 145 12.17 12.37 9.62
CA PRO A 145 11.41 12.96 8.53
C PRO A 145 12.26 13.21 7.27
N SER A 146 13.51 13.68 7.44
CA SER A 146 14.45 13.94 6.34
C SER A 146 14.89 12.70 5.54
N ASP A 147 14.73 11.52 6.11
CA ASP A 147 15.04 10.25 5.45
C ASP A 147 13.86 9.74 4.60
N ILE A 148 12.69 10.36 4.76
CA ILE A 148 11.46 10.05 4.02
C ILE A 148 11.24 11.08 2.91
N PHE A 149 11.31 12.37 3.24
CA PHE A 149 11.05 13.44 2.27
C PHE A 149 11.85 14.72 2.56
N LYS A 150 11.97 15.55 1.51
CA LYS A 150 12.47 16.92 1.61
C LYS A 150 11.36 17.87 1.19
N SER A 151 11.00 18.81 2.06
CA SER A 151 10.01 19.84 1.71
C SER A 151 10.50 20.66 0.53
N ARG A 152 9.65 20.83 -0.48
CA ARG A 152 9.88 21.77 -1.58
C ARG A 152 9.48 23.16 -1.13
N GLY A 153 10.21 24.20 -1.57
CA GLY A 153 9.84 25.58 -1.29
C GLY A 153 8.42 25.89 -1.80
N PHE A 154 7.73 26.85 -1.17
CA PHE A 154 6.32 27.17 -1.43
C PHE A 154 5.97 27.32 -2.93
N LEU A 155 6.80 28.01 -3.71
CA LEU A 155 6.59 28.20 -5.14
C LEU A 155 6.76 26.89 -5.92
N SER A 156 7.81 26.12 -5.66
CA SER A 156 8.07 24.85 -6.36
C SER A 156 7.06 23.75 -5.97
N GLY A 157 6.53 23.76 -4.75
CA GLY A 157 5.45 22.87 -4.34
C GLY A 157 4.11 23.22 -4.98
N PHE A 158 3.83 24.51 -5.17
CA PHE A 158 2.57 24.97 -5.75
C PHE A 158 2.48 24.71 -7.27
N PHE A 159 3.60 24.78 -8.00
CA PHE A 159 3.67 24.54 -9.44
C PHE A 159 4.12 23.11 -9.80
N GLY A 160 4.45 22.28 -8.80
CA GLY A 160 4.84 20.89 -8.97
C GLY A 160 3.66 19.92 -8.83
N ASP A 161 3.98 18.65 -8.89
CA ASP A 161 3.05 17.51 -8.72
C ASP A 161 3.00 16.96 -7.30
N GLY A 162 3.74 17.59 -6.35
CA GLY A 162 3.77 17.26 -4.93
C GLY A 162 4.53 18.30 -4.11
N LEU A 163 4.15 18.43 -2.84
CA LEU A 163 4.74 19.40 -1.91
C LEU A 163 6.14 18.99 -1.41
N ALA A 164 6.51 17.73 -1.55
CA ALA A 164 7.78 17.19 -1.10
C ALA A 164 8.49 16.36 -2.18
N ASP A 165 9.81 16.23 -2.05
CA ASP A 165 10.65 15.33 -2.82
C ASP A 165 10.80 14.01 -2.05
N THR A 166 10.44 12.89 -2.66
CA THR A 166 10.47 11.53 -2.10
C THR A 166 11.73 10.74 -2.47
N SER A 167 12.74 11.38 -3.05
CA SER A 167 14.03 10.74 -3.34
C SER A 167 14.66 10.07 -2.10
N PRO A 168 14.59 10.64 -0.88
CA PRO A 168 15.08 9.95 0.32
C PRO A 168 14.37 8.64 0.59
N LEU A 169 13.03 8.60 0.49
CA LEU A 169 12.26 7.36 0.64
C LEU A 169 12.65 6.31 -0.41
N PHE A 170 12.85 6.73 -1.66
CA PHE A 170 13.31 5.81 -2.71
C PHE A 170 14.70 5.25 -2.42
N GLN A 171 15.61 6.06 -1.88
CA GLN A 171 16.94 5.62 -1.44
C GLN A 171 16.84 4.63 -0.27
N LEU A 172 15.96 4.90 0.71
CA LEU A 172 15.73 4.00 1.84
C LEU A 172 15.15 2.65 1.36
N ILE A 173 14.17 2.66 0.46
CA ILE A 173 13.66 1.44 -0.19
C ILE A 173 14.80 0.71 -0.89
N SER A 174 15.62 1.41 -1.67
CA SER A 174 16.71 0.82 -2.46
C SER A 174 17.83 0.22 -1.60
N LYS A 175 18.07 0.78 -0.41
CA LYS A 175 19.01 0.24 0.57
C LYS A 175 18.63 -1.19 1.02
N HIS A 176 17.35 -1.45 1.19
CA HIS A 176 16.87 -2.72 1.73
C HIS A 176 16.33 -3.68 0.66
N VAL A 177 15.77 -3.17 -0.43
CA VAL A 177 15.27 -3.96 -1.55
C VAL A 177 16.40 -4.11 -2.58
N THR A 178 17.26 -5.09 -2.37
CA THR A 178 18.41 -5.42 -3.20
C THR A 178 18.09 -6.57 -4.18
N ASP A 179 19.01 -6.89 -5.08
CA ASP A 179 18.89 -8.06 -5.97
C ASP A 179 18.75 -9.36 -5.15
N ASP A 180 19.52 -9.55 -4.09
CA ASP A 180 19.40 -10.71 -3.20
C ASP A 180 18.05 -10.77 -2.48
N PHE A 181 17.50 -9.63 -2.13
CA PHE A 181 16.14 -9.56 -1.58
C PHE A 181 15.11 -10.03 -2.59
N LEU A 182 15.19 -9.59 -3.85
CA LEU A 182 14.31 -10.04 -4.92
C LEU A 182 14.41 -11.56 -5.17
N LYS A 183 15.62 -12.11 -5.18
CA LYS A 183 15.83 -13.57 -5.33
C LYS A 183 15.11 -14.35 -4.23
N LYS A 184 15.10 -13.87 -3.00
CA LYS A 184 14.35 -14.49 -1.89
C LYS A 184 12.84 -14.39 -2.11
N VAL A 185 12.33 -13.23 -2.52
CA VAL A 185 10.90 -13.06 -2.85
C VAL A 185 10.49 -14.00 -3.99
N ALA A 186 11.30 -14.08 -5.05
CA ALA A 186 11.07 -14.99 -6.18
C ALA A 186 11.09 -16.46 -5.74
N HIS A 187 12.00 -16.84 -4.85
CA HIS A 187 12.05 -18.20 -4.31
C HIS A 187 10.76 -18.57 -3.58
N GLU A 188 10.30 -17.70 -2.65
CA GLU A 188 9.07 -17.93 -1.90
C GLU A 188 7.84 -18.05 -2.82
N TYR A 189 7.77 -17.23 -3.86
CA TYR A 189 6.70 -17.28 -4.86
C TYR A 189 6.79 -18.56 -5.71
N ASN A 190 7.95 -18.83 -6.32
CA ASN A 190 8.12 -19.89 -7.30
C ASN A 190 8.17 -21.30 -6.70
N GLN A 191 8.76 -21.45 -5.52
CA GLN A 191 8.99 -22.75 -4.90
C GLN A 191 7.97 -23.09 -3.81
N ARG A 192 7.44 -22.06 -3.14
CA ARG A 192 6.54 -22.25 -2.02
C ARG A 192 5.10 -21.76 -2.25
N GLY A 193 4.84 -21.14 -3.40
CA GLY A 193 3.50 -20.68 -3.79
C GLY A 193 2.95 -19.56 -2.92
N ARG A 194 3.84 -18.79 -2.28
CA ARG A 194 3.43 -17.66 -1.43
C ARG A 194 3.23 -16.40 -2.28
N TRP A 195 2.28 -15.58 -1.89
CA TRP A 195 1.89 -14.40 -2.63
C TRP A 195 2.26 -13.12 -1.88
N LEU A 196 2.86 -12.18 -2.57
CA LEU A 196 3.09 -10.82 -2.10
C LEU A 196 2.40 -9.86 -3.08
N LEU A 197 1.38 -9.16 -2.59
CA LEU A 197 0.55 -8.27 -3.40
C LEU A 197 0.59 -6.85 -2.84
N ILE A 198 0.89 -5.88 -3.69
CA ILE A 198 0.91 -4.46 -3.33
C ILE A 198 -0.15 -3.72 -4.14
N GLY A 199 -0.90 -2.85 -3.46
CA GLY A 199 -1.91 -2.01 -4.11
C GLY A 199 -1.42 -0.58 -4.34
N THR A 200 -1.73 -0.04 -5.53
CA THR A 200 -1.59 1.38 -5.88
C THR A 200 -2.90 1.86 -6.52
N THR A 201 -3.05 3.17 -6.68
CA THR A 201 -4.16 3.75 -7.42
C THR A 201 -3.67 4.32 -8.75
N ASN A 202 -4.20 3.84 -9.87
CA ASN A 202 -4.05 4.51 -11.17
C ASN A 202 -5.01 5.70 -11.19
N ILE A 203 -4.46 6.92 -11.10
CA ILE A 203 -5.27 8.13 -10.97
C ILE A 203 -5.94 8.52 -12.29
N ASP A 204 -5.36 8.17 -13.44
CA ASP A 204 -5.97 8.41 -14.75
C ASP A 204 -7.26 7.59 -14.93
N ALA A 205 -7.23 6.35 -14.47
CA ALA A 205 -8.37 5.43 -14.57
C ALA A 205 -9.30 5.50 -13.34
N GLY A 206 -8.90 6.17 -12.25
CA GLY A 206 -9.65 6.24 -10.99
C GLY A 206 -9.87 4.86 -10.35
N THR A 207 -8.91 3.92 -10.47
CA THR A 207 -9.11 2.52 -10.08
C THR A 207 -7.92 1.95 -9.32
N PRO A 208 -8.15 1.03 -8.35
CA PRO A 208 -7.08 0.29 -7.70
C PRO A 208 -6.40 -0.68 -8.67
N VAL A 209 -5.08 -0.79 -8.53
CA VAL A 209 -4.25 -1.75 -9.25
C VAL A 209 -3.50 -2.60 -8.22
N ILE A 210 -3.61 -3.91 -8.33
CA ILE A 210 -2.87 -4.86 -7.49
C ILE A 210 -1.67 -5.40 -8.29
N TRP A 211 -0.48 -5.27 -7.73
CA TRP A 211 0.77 -5.75 -8.31
C TRP A 211 1.18 -7.08 -7.70
N ASN A 212 1.56 -8.03 -8.57
CA ASN A 212 2.11 -9.32 -8.16
C ASN A 212 3.63 -9.21 -7.99
N MET A 213 4.06 -8.90 -6.79
CA MET A 213 5.47 -8.65 -6.48
C MET A 213 6.32 -9.93 -6.60
N GLY A 214 5.74 -11.11 -6.38
CA GLY A 214 6.40 -12.39 -6.57
C GLY A 214 6.69 -12.65 -8.04
N GLN A 215 5.74 -12.36 -8.93
CA GLN A 215 5.93 -12.48 -10.38
C GLN A 215 7.00 -11.49 -10.88
N ILE A 216 6.95 -10.24 -10.43
CA ILE A 216 7.95 -9.20 -10.77
C ILE A 216 9.35 -9.65 -10.32
N ALA A 217 9.48 -10.12 -9.09
CA ALA A 217 10.75 -10.62 -8.56
C ALA A 217 11.28 -11.82 -9.36
N SER A 218 10.39 -12.66 -9.89
CA SER A 218 10.75 -13.86 -10.67
C SER A 218 11.35 -13.56 -12.05
N ILE A 219 11.17 -12.33 -12.56
CA ILE A 219 11.80 -11.89 -13.82
C ILE A 219 13.32 -11.77 -13.64
N GLY A 220 13.78 -11.29 -12.50
CA GLY A 220 15.20 -11.31 -12.11
C GLY A 220 16.12 -10.38 -12.92
N THR A 221 15.58 -9.30 -13.50
CA THR A 221 16.34 -8.29 -14.25
C THR A 221 16.50 -6.99 -13.45
N PRO A 222 17.49 -6.13 -13.79
CA PRO A 222 17.60 -4.82 -13.17
C PRO A 222 16.32 -3.97 -13.29
N GLU A 223 15.61 -4.09 -14.43
CA GLU A 223 14.34 -3.38 -14.67
C GLU A 223 13.23 -3.89 -13.74
N SER A 224 13.20 -5.20 -13.45
CA SER A 224 12.23 -5.76 -12.51
C SER A 224 12.53 -5.35 -11.06
N LEU A 225 13.80 -5.17 -10.69
CA LEU A 225 14.20 -4.63 -9.40
C LEU A 225 13.77 -3.16 -9.25
N GLU A 226 13.98 -2.36 -10.30
CA GLU A 226 13.56 -0.97 -10.33
C GLU A 226 12.04 -0.84 -10.29
N LEU A 227 11.32 -1.66 -11.04
CA LEU A 227 9.85 -1.72 -11.00
C LEU A 227 9.34 -2.08 -9.61
N PHE A 228 9.93 -3.09 -8.95
CA PHE A 228 9.57 -3.48 -7.60
C PHE A 228 9.69 -2.31 -6.61
N ARG A 229 10.81 -1.58 -6.65
CA ARG A 229 11.06 -0.39 -5.82
C ARG A 229 10.06 0.74 -6.12
N LYS A 230 9.82 1.02 -7.40
CA LYS A 230 8.86 2.05 -7.85
C LYS A 230 7.43 1.74 -7.41
N ILE A 231 7.01 0.48 -7.39
CA ILE A 231 5.69 0.09 -6.91
C ILE A 231 5.55 0.38 -5.41
N LEU A 232 6.58 0.08 -4.61
CA LEU A 232 6.58 0.40 -3.19
C LEU A 232 6.49 1.91 -2.96
N LEU A 233 7.27 2.70 -3.71
CA LEU A 233 7.22 4.15 -3.67
C LEU A 233 5.83 4.67 -4.09
N ALA A 234 5.28 4.17 -5.20
CA ALA A 234 3.95 4.58 -5.70
C ALA A 234 2.85 4.30 -4.68
N SER A 235 2.91 3.12 -4.03
CA SER A 235 1.96 2.76 -2.99
C SER A 235 2.02 3.69 -1.77
N ALA A 236 3.15 4.35 -1.54
CA ALA A 236 3.36 5.32 -0.45
C ALA A 236 3.32 6.80 -0.92
N SER A 237 3.01 7.05 -2.20
CA SER A 237 2.93 8.41 -2.76
C SER A 237 1.58 9.05 -2.47
N ILE A 238 1.44 9.63 -1.27
CA ILE A 238 0.23 10.29 -0.80
C ILE A 238 -0.12 11.47 -1.71
N PRO A 239 -1.31 11.52 -2.33
CA PRO A 239 -1.72 12.61 -3.21
C PRO A 239 -1.58 13.98 -2.57
N ALA A 240 -1.14 14.95 -3.32
CA ALA A 240 -0.80 16.33 -2.95
C ALA A 240 0.46 16.45 -2.06
N ALA A 241 0.72 15.53 -1.14
CA ALA A 241 1.93 15.56 -0.31
C ALA A 241 3.16 15.13 -1.12
N PHE A 242 3.07 14.01 -1.81
CA PHE A 242 4.15 13.39 -2.57
C PHE A 242 3.85 13.35 -4.07
N PRO A 243 4.88 13.43 -4.93
CA PRO A 243 4.69 13.32 -6.37
C PRO A 243 4.18 11.92 -6.74
N PRO A 244 3.32 11.83 -7.77
CA PRO A 244 2.91 10.55 -8.31
C PRO A 244 4.09 9.82 -8.96
N VAL A 245 4.02 8.50 -9.04
CA VAL A 245 5.00 7.68 -9.75
C VAL A 245 4.47 7.34 -11.13
N MET A 246 5.28 7.61 -12.15
CA MET A 246 4.94 7.36 -13.54
C MET A 246 5.46 5.98 -13.96
N PHE A 247 4.59 5.16 -14.55
CA PHE A 247 4.93 3.86 -15.13
C PHE A 247 4.74 3.89 -16.64
N ASP A 248 5.76 3.44 -17.37
CA ASP A 248 5.73 3.36 -18.83
C ASP A 248 5.13 2.03 -19.29
N PHE A 249 4.19 2.10 -20.22
CA PHE A 249 3.48 0.99 -20.79
C PHE A 249 3.63 0.94 -22.30
N MET A 250 3.55 -0.27 -22.84
CA MET A 250 3.56 -0.54 -24.28
C MET A 250 2.22 -1.10 -24.72
N ILE A 251 1.69 -0.59 -25.83
CA ILE A 251 0.50 -1.10 -26.50
C ILE A 251 0.78 -1.03 -28.00
N ASP A 252 0.79 -2.17 -28.69
CA ASP A 252 1.02 -2.27 -30.13
C ASP A 252 2.27 -1.49 -30.61
N GLY A 253 3.37 -1.56 -29.84
CA GLY A 253 4.61 -0.86 -30.13
C GLY A 253 4.65 0.65 -29.84
N LYS A 254 3.57 1.21 -29.27
CA LYS A 254 3.52 2.61 -28.85
C LYS A 254 3.67 2.75 -27.34
N GLU A 255 4.37 3.79 -26.91
CA GLU A 255 4.58 4.11 -25.52
C GLU A 255 3.43 4.95 -24.95
N PHE A 256 3.00 4.57 -23.77
CA PHE A 256 2.01 5.27 -22.94
C PHE A 256 2.51 5.37 -21.51
N GLN A 257 1.82 6.14 -20.68
CA GLN A 257 2.20 6.32 -19.29
C GLN A 257 0.96 6.32 -18.39
N GLU A 258 1.04 5.60 -17.27
CA GLU A 258 0.04 5.68 -16.21
C GLU A 258 0.61 6.43 -15.02
N MET A 259 -0.21 7.26 -14.40
CA MET A 259 0.11 8.01 -13.20
C MET A 259 -0.43 7.26 -11.97
N HIS A 260 0.46 6.79 -11.10
CA HIS A 260 0.08 6.07 -9.90
C HIS A 260 0.38 6.87 -8.64
N VAL A 261 -0.53 6.77 -7.70
CA VAL A 261 -0.45 7.34 -6.35
C VAL A 261 -0.68 6.26 -5.30
N ASP A 262 -0.63 6.66 -4.03
CA ASP A 262 -0.91 5.79 -2.87
C ASP A 262 -2.18 4.96 -3.09
N GLY A 263 -2.09 3.68 -2.77
CA GLY A 263 -3.23 2.77 -2.85
C GLY A 263 -4.40 3.20 -1.96
N GLY A 264 -4.09 3.93 -0.88
CA GLY A 264 -5.07 4.50 0.04
C GLY A 264 -6.02 5.53 -0.58
N ALA A 265 -5.74 6.03 -1.79
CA ALA A 265 -6.70 6.87 -2.52
C ALA A 265 -7.96 6.09 -2.93
N THR A 266 -7.88 4.77 -3.08
CA THR A 266 -9.03 3.90 -3.43
C THR A 266 -9.30 2.79 -2.44
N THR A 267 -8.30 2.33 -1.67
CA THR A 267 -8.44 1.20 -0.73
C THR A 267 -7.39 1.31 0.36
N GLN A 268 -7.80 1.34 1.63
CA GLN A 268 -6.87 1.42 2.76
C GLN A 268 -6.24 0.08 3.14
N VAL A 269 -6.97 -1.00 2.94
CA VAL A 269 -6.53 -2.38 3.23
C VAL A 269 -7.34 -3.36 2.40
N PHE A 270 -6.70 -4.40 1.88
CA PHE A 270 -7.38 -5.47 1.15
C PHE A 270 -6.80 -6.83 1.51
N LEU A 271 -7.59 -7.88 1.34
CA LEU A 271 -7.15 -9.27 1.51
C LEU A 271 -6.91 -9.92 0.13
N TYR A 272 -7.96 -10.11 -0.62
CA TYR A 272 -8.00 -10.51 -2.03
C TYR A 272 -9.33 -10.05 -2.63
N PRO A 273 -9.47 -9.95 -3.96
CA PRO A 273 -10.71 -9.52 -4.57
C PRO A 273 -11.85 -10.53 -4.28
N GLY A 274 -12.96 -10.07 -3.69
CA GLY A 274 -14.12 -10.94 -3.42
C GLY A 274 -14.69 -11.60 -4.67
N ALA A 275 -14.71 -10.88 -5.80
CA ALA A 275 -15.11 -11.44 -7.09
C ALA A 275 -14.19 -12.59 -7.54
N ALA A 276 -12.89 -12.53 -7.24
CA ALA A 276 -11.96 -13.62 -7.53
C ALA A 276 -12.25 -14.86 -6.68
N ALA A 277 -12.64 -14.66 -5.42
CA ALA A 277 -13.07 -15.76 -4.56
C ALA A 277 -14.32 -16.48 -5.12
N ASN A 278 -15.32 -15.73 -5.61
CA ASN A 278 -16.50 -16.29 -6.25
C ASN A 278 -16.13 -17.02 -7.55
N ARG A 279 -15.34 -16.41 -8.40
CA ARG A 279 -14.87 -17.04 -9.65
C ARG A 279 -14.11 -18.34 -9.40
N ALA A 280 -13.23 -18.36 -8.40
CA ALA A 280 -12.51 -19.56 -8.00
C ALA A 280 -13.44 -20.68 -7.52
N LYS A 281 -14.55 -20.36 -6.83
CA LYS A 281 -15.62 -21.34 -6.48
C LYS A 281 -16.29 -21.91 -7.72
N GLU A 282 -16.68 -21.04 -8.65
CA GLU A 282 -17.36 -21.43 -9.90
C GLU A 282 -16.55 -22.44 -10.73
N ILE A 283 -15.23 -22.24 -10.82
CA ILE A 283 -14.34 -23.11 -11.61
C ILE A 283 -13.73 -24.26 -10.80
N GLY A 284 -14.21 -24.49 -9.56
CA GLY A 284 -13.86 -25.65 -8.74
C GLY A 284 -12.42 -25.63 -8.19
N VAL A 285 -11.83 -24.48 -7.91
CA VAL A 285 -10.50 -24.39 -7.27
C VAL A 285 -10.56 -25.04 -5.90
N LYS A 286 -9.76 -26.09 -5.69
CA LYS A 286 -9.64 -26.75 -4.39
C LYS A 286 -9.06 -25.79 -3.34
N ARG A 287 -9.70 -25.68 -2.19
CA ARG A 287 -9.32 -24.76 -1.10
C ARG A 287 -8.82 -25.52 0.11
N ILE A 288 -7.83 -24.94 0.78
CA ILE A 288 -7.40 -25.34 2.12
C ILE A 288 -8.53 -24.96 3.09
N THR A 289 -8.85 -25.84 4.03
CA THR A 289 -9.99 -25.63 4.96
C THR A 289 -9.62 -24.80 6.17
N ASN A 290 -8.40 -24.93 6.70
CA ASN A 290 -7.95 -24.18 7.87
C ASN A 290 -7.21 -22.89 7.43
N ARG A 291 -7.97 -21.81 7.29
CA ARG A 291 -7.45 -20.51 6.84
C ARG A 291 -7.67 -19.43 7.86
N GLN A 292 -6.65 -18.58 8.08
CA GLN A 292 -6.71 -17.44 9.00
C GLN A 292 -6.25 -16.19 8.28
N ALA A 293 -7.02 -15.12 8.37
CA ALA A 293 -6.63 -13.79 7.92
C ALA A 293 -6.32 -12.92 9.15
N TYR A 294 -5.15 -12.29 9.11
CA TYR A 294 -4.67 -11.33 10.09
C TYR A 294 -4.62 -9.97 9.42
N ILE A 295 -5.37 -9.02 9.95
CA ILE A 295 -5.46 -7.67 9.44
C ILE A 295 -4.80 -6.74 10.45
N ILE A 296 -3.76 -6.03 10.05
CA ILE A 296 -3.11 -5.00 10.85
C ILE A 296 -3.52 -3.63 10.29
N ARG A 297 -4.38 -2.94 11.01
CA ARG A 297 -4.81 -1.58 10.69
C ARG A 297 -3.86 -0.59 11.37
N ASN A 298 -2.99 0.05 10.61
CA ASN A 298 -2.08 1.10 11.07
C ASN A 298 -2.83 2.42 11.27
N ALA A 299 -3.90 2.37 12.03
CA ALA A 299 -4.71 3.52 12.42
C ALA A 299 -5.59 3.18 13.62
N ARG A 300 -6.13 4.21 14.23
CA ARG A 300 -7.18 4.10 15.26
C ARG A 300 -8.53 3.77 14.62
N LEU A 301 -9.43 3.21 15.43
CA LEU A 301 -10.82 2.95 15.01
C LEU A 301 -11.83 3.76 15.82
N ASP A 302 -11.39 4.45 16.86
CA ASP A 302 -12.18 5.37 17.67
C ASP A 302 -12.36 6.75 17.01
N VAL A 303 -13.19 7.57 17.62
CA VAL A 303 -13.46 8.92 17.13
C VAL A 303 -12.18 9.77 17.22
N ASP A 304 -11.73 10.25 16.09
CA ASP A 304 -10.65 11.21 15.98
C ASP A 304 -11.21 12.62 16.12
N TRP A 305 -11.33 13.09 17.37
CA TRP A 305 -11.84 14.43 17.63
C TRP A 305 -10.74 15.49 17.48
N GLN A 306 -11.01 16.47 16.62
CA GLN A 306 -10.13 17.62 16.41
C GLN A 306 -10.96 18.87 16.17
N GLN A 307 -10.64 19.96 16.84
CA GLN A 307 -11.21 21.27 16.53
C GLN A 307 -10.64 21.76 15.20
N THR A 308 -11.48 21.85 14.17
CA THR A 308 -11.09 22.29 12.84
C THR A 308 -11.23 23.80 12.70
N GLU A 309 -10.17 24.47 12.25
CA GLU A 309 -10.25 25.90 11.93
C GLU A 309 -11.21 26.16 10.76
N ARG A 310 -11.97 27.27 10.85
CA ARG A 310 -12.89 27.69 9.78
C ARG A 310 -12.15 28.34 8.62
N ARG A 311 -11.29 27.55 7.96
CA ARG A 311 -10.51 27.92 6.76
C ARG A 311 -10.65 26.82 5.71
N THR A 312 -10.72 27.21 4.43
CA THR A 312 -10.96 26.28 3.33
C THR A 312 -9.99 25.09 3.33
N LEU A 313 -8.69 25.32 3.45
CA LEU A 313 -7.68 24.26 3.44
C LEU A 313 -7.78 23.37 4.69
N SER A 314 -8.03 23.93 5.87
CA SER A 314 -8.20 23.15 7.11
C SER A 314 -9.44 22.25 7.03
N ILE A 315 -10.56 22.79 6.50
CA ILE A 315 -11.80 22.01 6.29
C ILE A 315 -11.58 20.91 5.26
N ALA A 316 -10.94 21.23 4.11
CA ALA A 316 -10.67 20.25 3.07
C ALA A 316 -9.74 19.12 3.57
N GLY A 317 -8.64 19.46 4.24
CA GLY A 317 -7.72 18.48 4.83
C GLY A 317 -8.43 17.57 5.84
N ARG A 318 -9.25 18.16 6.73
CA ARG A 318 -10.04 17.37 7.68
C ARG A 318 -11.05 16.45 7.00
N ALA A 319 -11.73 16.92 5.98
CA ALA A 319 -12.68 16.11 5.20
C ALA A 319 -11.98 14.92 4.51
N ILE A 320 -10.81 15.13 3.91
CA ILE A 320 -10.01 14.08 3.28
C ILE A 320 -9.58 13.03 4.34
N SER A 321 -9.09 13.46 5.50
CA SER A 321 -8.72 12.55 6.60
C SER A 321 -9.91 11.70 7.03
N GLN A 322 -11.12 12.30 7.15
CA GLN A 322 -12.33 11.55 7.50
C GLN A 322 -12.77 10.57 6.41
N LEU A 323 -12.64 10.93 5.13
CA LEU A 323 -12.89 10.02 4.01
C LEU A 323 -11.95 8.80 4.07
N ILE A 324 -10.66 9.00 4.31
CA ILE A 324 -9.66 7.95 4.46
C ILE A 324 -10.00 7.02 5.62
N GLN A 325 -10.37 7.58 6.78
CA GLN A 325 -10.73 6.80 7.96
C GLN A 325 -12.01 5.98 7.72
N SER A 326 -13.04 6.61 7.17
CA SER A 326 -14.31 5.95 6.84
C SER A 326 -14.14 4.84 5.81
N GLN A 327 -13.35 5.07 4.78
CA GLN A 327 -12.97 4.07 3.77
C GLN A 327 -12.28 2.87 4.44
N GLY A 328 -11.30 3.12 5.32
CA GLY A 328 -10.60 2.05 6.02
C GLY A 328 -11.52 1.18 6.88
N ILE A 329 -12.52 1.78 7.55
CA ILE A 329 -13.54 1.03 8.28
C ILE A 329 -14.39 0.21 7.29
N GLY A 330 -14.82 0.79 6.17
CA GLY A 330 -15.54 0.07 5.11
C GLY A 330 -14.77 -1.11 4.54
N ASP A 331 -13.44 -0.97 4.38
CA ASP A 331 -12.57 -2.06 3.93
C ASP A 331 -12.51 -3.21 4.95
N LEU A 332 -12.47 -2.91 6.26
CA LEU A 332 -12.52 -3.94 7.29
C LEU A 332 -13.83 -4.75 7.23
N TYR A 333 -14.97 -4.09 7.01
CA TYR A 333 -16.25 -4.77 6.81
C TYR A 333 -16.26 -5.59 5.51
N ARG A 334 -15.68 -5.07 4.43
CA ARG A 334 -15.54 -5.80 3.15
C ARG A 334 -14.70 -7.06 3.33
N ILE A 335 -13.56 -6.96 4.01
CA ILE A 335 -12.70 -8.12 4.32
C ILE A 335 -13.45 -9.10 5.21
N TYR A 336 -14.15 -8.62 6.24
CA TYR A 336 -14.93 -9.47 7.14
C TYR A 336 -15.96 -10.30 6.36
N ASN A 337 -16.76 -9.66 5.50
CA ASN A 337 -17.74 -10.36 4.67
C ASN A 337 -17.09 -11.43 3.78
N ILE A 338 -15.98 -11.10 3.09
CA ILE A 338 -15.21 -12.05 2.28
C ILE A 338 -14.74 -13.24 3.15
N THR A 339 -14.27 -12.98 4.36
CA THR A 339 -13.79 -14.05 5.25
C THR A 339 -14.91 -14.95 5.74
N GLN A 340 -16.11 -14.41 6.00
CA GLN A 340 -17.27 -15.20 6.36
C GLN A 340 -17.73 -16.09 5.20
N ASP A 341 -17.89 -15.51 4.01
CA ASP A 341 -18.29 -16.23 2.79
C ASP A 341 -17.32 -17.36 2.42
N ASP A 342 -16.04 -17.17 2.72
CA ASP A 342 -14.98 -18.12 2.40
C ASP A 342 -14.59 -19.04 3.55
N ARG A 343 -15.19 -18.89 4.73
CA ARG A 343 -14.86 -19.62 5.97
C ARG A 343 -13.39 -19.47 6.34
N VAL A 344 -12.92 -18.23 6.35
CA VAL A 344 -11.58 -17.83 6.81
C VAL A 344 -11.73 -17.18 8.17
N GLY A 345 -10.89 -17.53 9.13
CA GLY A 345 -10.88 -16.86 10.44
C GLY A 345 -10.45 -15.39 10.28
N PHE A 346 -11.17 -14.48 10.91
CA PHE A 346 -10.88 -13.04 10.91
C PHE A 346 -10.19 -12.64 12.21
N ASN A 347 -9.05 -11.95 12.09
CA ASN A 347 -8.24 -11.48 13.22
C ASN A 347 -7.76 -10.06 12.93
N LEU A 348 -8.22 -9.08 13.71
CA LEU A 348 -7.93 -7.66 13.49
C LEU A 348 -7.10 -7.08 14.64
N ALA A 349 -6.02 -6.41 14.28
CA ALA A 349 -5.24 -5.57 15.17
C ALA A 349 -5.31 -4.10 14.72
N TYR A 350 -5.32 -3.18 15.68
CA TYR A 350 -5.39 -1.73 15.43
C TYR A 350 -4.83 -0.95 16.62
N ILE A 351 -4.55 0.33 16.43
CA ILE A 351 -4.07 1.21 17.48
C ILE A 351 -5.23 1.46 18.47
N GLY A 352 -5.06 1.02 19.72
CA GLY A 352 -6.08 1.16 20.75
C GLY A 352 -6.22 2.59 21.26
N SER A 353 -7.37 2.88 21.87
CA SER A 353 -7.65 4.19 22.51
C SER A 353 -6.76 4.48 23.72
N ASP A 354 -6.12 3.45 24.26
CA ASP A 354 -5.16 3.53 25.37
C ASP A 354 -3.76 4.00 24.95
N PHE A 355 -3.46 4.05 23.64
CA PHE A 355 -2.25 4.70 23.14
C PHE A 355 -2.48 6.21 23.09
N ASN A 356 -1.76 6.95 23.93
CA ASN A 356 -1.87 8.41 24.02
C ASN A 356 -0.47 9.02 24.13
N PHE A 357 0.14 9.26 22.96
CA PHE A 357 1.44 9.92 22.85
C PHE A 357 1.32 11.11 21.89
N PRO A 358 1.92 12.28 22.20
CA PRO A 358 1.86 13.44 21.31
C PRO A 358 2.43 13.14 19.93
N HIS A 359 1.70 13.52 18.88
CA HIS A 359 2.14 13.49 17.49
C HIS A 359 2.36 14.93 17.03
N VAL A 360 3.61 15.37 16.93
CA VAL A 360 3.98 16.78 16.74
C VAL A 360 4.12 17.10 15.25
N GLU A 361 4.68 16.19 14.47
CA GLU A 361 4.89 16.32 13.04
C GLU A 361 4.84 14.96 12.35
N GLU A 362 4.64 14.94 11.04
CA GLU A 362 4.67 13.72 10.24
C GLU A 362 6.04 13.04 10.31
N PHE A 363 6.04 11.73 10.55
CA PHE A 363 7.23 10.91 10.76
C PHE A 363 8.08 11.31 11.98
N ASP A 364 7.44 11.83 13.02
CA ASP A 364 8.08 12.10 14.31
C ASP A 364 8.68 10.82 14.89
N THR A 365 10.01 10.78 14.96
CA THR A 365 10.75 9.59 15.41
C THR A 365 10.35 9.16 16.83
N LYS A 366 10.07 10.11 17.74
CA LYS A 366 9.68 9.79 19.12
C LYS A 366 8.27 9.17 19.18
N TYR A 367 7.35 9.72 18.39
CA TYR A 367 6.02 9.15 18.24
C TYR A 367 6.10 7.73 17.67
N MET A 368 6.85 7.53 16.59
CA MET A 368 7.05 6.22 15.96
C MET A 368 7.67 5.20 16.92
N GLN A 369 8.67 5.60 17.71
CA GLN A 369 9.26 4.76 18.75
C GLN A 369 8.24 4.34 19.81
N ALA A 370 7.50 5.31 20.34
CA ALA A 370 6.47 5.05 21.35
C ALA A 370 5.37 4.11 20.83
N LEU A 371 4.93 4.31 19.59
CA LEU A 371 3.91 3.48 18.95
C LEU A 371 4.42 2.07 18.62
N TYR A 372 5.67 1.97 18.17
CA TYR A 372 6.34 0.69 17.95
C TYR A 372 6.41 -0.09 19.26
N ASP A 373 6.91 0.53 20.34
CA ASP A 373 7.06 -0.13 21.65
C ASP A 373 5.71 -0.54 22.24
N TYR A 374 4.68 0.30 22.09
CA TYR A 374 3.31 -0.03 22.48
C TYR A 374 2.81 -1.31 21.80
N ALA A 375 2.95 -1.42 20.50
CA ALA A 375 2.51 -2.58 19.72
C ALA A 375 3.37 -3.82 20.01
N TYR A 376 4.69 -3.66 20.11
CA TYR A 376 5.65 -4.69 20.42
C TYR A 376 5.37 -5.34 21.77
N GLN A 377 5.18 -4.54 22.84
CA GLN A 377 4.91 -5.09 24.18
C GLN A 377 3.59 -5.84 24.26
N ARG A 378 2.55 -5.38 23.54
CA ARG A 378 1.26 -6.08 23.46
C ARG A 378 1.39 -7.40 22.72
N ALA A 379 2.08 -7.41 21.58
CA ALA A 379 2.27 -8.60 20.77
C ALA A 379 3.12 -9.66 21.46
N ARG A 380 4.20 -9.26 22.14
CA ARG A 380 5.08 -10.15 22.90
C ARG A 380 4.37 -10.87 24.06
N LYS A 381 3.33 -10.26 24.65
CA LYS A 381 2.51 -10.86 25.70
C LYS A 381 1.34 -11.70 25.16
N GLY A 382 1.16 -11.75 23.85
CA GLY A 382 0.00 -12.33 23.19
C GLY A 382 -1.01 -11.23 22.83
N TYR A 383 -1.07 -10.85 21.54
CA TYR A 383 -1.98 -9.83 21.08
C TYR A 383 -3.43 -10.34 21.11
N ASP A 384 -4.33 -9.53 21.67
CA ASP A 384 -5.77 -9.82 21.69
C ASP A 384 -6.41 -9.40 20.37
N TRP A 385 -6.45 -10.34 19.41
CA TRP A 385 -7.00 -10.11 18.06
C TRP A 385 -8.51 -10.01 18.09
N SER A 386 -9.05 -8.86 17.70
CA SER A 386 -10.49 -8.70 17.51
C SER A 386 -11.00 -9.66 16.41
N LYS A 387 -12.10 -10.35 16.68
CA LYS A 387 -12.72 -11.30 15.74
C LYS A 387 -13.79 -10.64 14.85
N TYR A 388 -14.02 -9.36 15.02
CA TYR A 388 -15.07 -8.60 14.35
C TYR A 388 -14.56 -7.20 13.96
N PRO A 389 -15.12 -6.59 12.91
CA PRO A 389 -14.86 -5.19 12.59
C PRO A 389 -15.47 -4.26 13.66
N PRO A 390 -15.05 -2.98 13.72
CA PRO A 390 -15.51 -2.04 14.73
C PRO A 390 -17.03 -1.85 14.67
N GLY A 391 -17.69 -1.86 15.85
CA GLY A 391 -19.14 -1.68 15.94
C GLY A 391 -20.00 -2.88 15.52
N TYR A 392 -19.38 -3.97 15.08
CA TYR A 392 -20.11 -5.18 14.75
C TYR A 392 -20.66 -5.82 16.06
N ARG A 393 -21.98 -5.96 16.16
CA ARG A 393 -22.64 -6.71 17.22
C ARG A 393 -23.11 -8.04 16.64
N LYS A 394 -22.59 -9.16 17.16
CA LYS A 394 -23.17 -10.45 16.86
C LYS A 394 -24.61 -10.44 17.42
N SER A 395 -25.60 -10.74 16.59
CA SER A 395 -26.95 -11.04 17.10
C SER A 395 -26.82 -12.16 18.11
N ILE A 396 -27.29 -11.92 19.33
CA ILE A 396 -27.41 -12.98 20.35
C ILE A 396 -28.52 -13.89 19.81
N GLU A 397 -28.14 -15.06 19.27
CA GLU A 397 -29.07 -16.15 18.98
C GLU A 397 -29.52 -16.79 20.31
#